data_1ffa8384565ab2a4c417d32b566c5aa9
#
_entry.id   1ffa8384565ab2a4c417d32b566c5aa9
#
_cell.length_a   1.000
_cell.length_b   1.000
_cell.length_c   1.000
_cell.angle_alpha   90.00
_cell.angle_beta   90.00
_cell.angle_gamma   90.00
#
_symmetry.space_group_name_H-M   'P 1'
#
loop_
_entity.id
_entity.type
_entity.pdbx_description
1 polymer ?
#
loop_
_entity_poly.entity_id
_entity_poly.type
_entity_poly.pdbx_seq_one_letter_code
_entity_poly.pdbx_strand_id
1 'polypeptide(L)'
;MSRGLGDVYKRQSLRSKLQRNDVIILYSLNIAAIISTLVACRKYHNKICVIITDLPLHMSTNGSIFYHIMKWVANKIIKSCMRKITCFGSEYMSEYLPKHANYVVIEGIYSPCNLVNIPQPKIDGRILYSGTLAERYGIKNLLLAFNLLKNENYSLIICGRGDSEEYVKNMATKDRRIQYLGSIPHDEILQLQRTASLLVNPRTPEGIYTKYSFPSKTMEYLASGTPTLLYELPGIPKEYYHYCYSLNDQSITALAEKVDEVLSLSIEERTKLGEKAQQFILDTKNATIQCTKILELIKRT
;
A
#
# COMPACT_ATOMS: atom_id res chain seq x y z
N MET A 1 8.16 3.19 -32.12
CA MET A 1 8.47 4.62 -32.10
C MET A 1 8.82 5.07 -30.69
N SER A 2 9.95 5.68 -30.54
CA SER A 2 10.74 5.73 -29.33
C SER A 2 10.10 6.48 -28.14
N ARG A 3 10.10 5.84 -26.98
CA ARG A 3 9.79 6.45 -25.68
C ARG A 3 10.58 7.76 -25.40
N GLY A 4 11.71 7.97 -26.07
CA GLY A 4 12.57 9.14 -25.91
C GLY A 4 12.00 10.46 -26.50
N LEU A 5 11.24 10.43 -27.59
CA LEU A 5 10.65 11.64 -28.18
C LEU A 5 9.55 12.22 -27.28
N GLY A 6 8.73 11.38 -26.65
CA GLY A 6 7.69 11.84 -25.72
C GLY A 6 8.25 12.61 -24.52
N ASP A 7 9.46 12.26 -24.05
CA ASP A 7 10.09 12.92 -22.89
C ASP A 7 10.71 14.27 -23.25
N VAL A 8 11.19 14.46 -24.50
CA VAL A 8 11.67 15.77 -25.00
C VAL A 8 10.51 16.75 -25.13
N TYR A 9 9.36 16.32 -25.66
CA TYR A 9 8.15 17.17 -25.75
C TYR A 9 7.62 17.53 -24.36
N LYS A 10 7.60 16.61 -23.41
CA LYS A 10 7.21 16.90 -22.02
C LYS A 10 8.13 17.96 -21.37
N ARG A 11 9.44 17.87 -21.62
CA ARG A 11 10.41 18.82 -21.12
C ARG A 11 10.20 20.23 -21.69
N GLN A 12 9.99 20.36 -23.00
CA GLN A 12 9.71 21.64 -23.67
C GLN A 12 8.40 22.23 -23.18
N SER A 13 7.34 21.43 -23.09
CA SER A 13 6.05 21.84 -22.56
C SER A 13 6.12 22.27 -21.09
N LEU A 14 6.86 21.57 -20.24
CA LEU A 14 7.03 21.97 -18.85
C LEU A 14 7.77 23.31 -18.76
N ARG A 15 8.89 23.47 -19.49
CA ARG A 15 9.70 24.69 -19.46
C ARG A 15 8.97 25.94 -19.96
N SER A 16 8.05 25.80 -20.91
CA SER A 16 7.27 26.91 -21.45
C SER A 16 6.14 27.39 -20.52
N LYS A 17 5.69 26.52 -19.62
CA LYS A 17 4.58 26.79 -18.69
C LYS A 17 5.03 27.23 -17.30
N LEU A 18 6.30 26.96 -16.93
CA LEU A 18 6.83 27.28 -15.60
C LEU A 18 6.97 28.76 -15.36
N GLN A 19 6.50 29.20 -14.20
CA GLN A 19 6.67 30.54 -13.63
C GLN A 19 7.64 30.52 -12.45
N ARG A 20 8.13 31.70 -12.04
CA ARG A 20 9.20 31.87 -11.03
C ARG A 20 8.87 31.26 -9.66
N ASN A 21 7.61 31.29 -9.25
CA ASN A 21 7.16 30.87 -7.92
C ASN A 21 6.46 29.49 -7.92
N ASP A 22 6.46 28.80 -9.07
CA ASP A 22 5.84 27.48 -9.14
C ASP A 22 6.59 26.45 -8.29
N VAL A 23 5.85 25.56 -7.66
CA VAL A 23 6.35 24.36 -7.01
C VAL A 23 6.03 23.16 -7.91
N ILE A 24 7.04 22.39 -8.25
CA ILE A 24 6.86 21.21 -9.08
C ILE A 24 6.75 19.98 -8.19
N ILE A 25 5.61 19.30 -8.27
CA ILE A 25 5.42 18.01 -7.61
C ILE A 25 5.75 16.91 -8.60
N LEU A 26 6.82 16.18 -8.32
CA LEU A 26 7.24 15.02 -9.11
C LEU A 26 6.75 13.74 -8.43
N TYR A 27 5.76 13.08 -9.04
CA TYR A 27 5.27 11.79 -8.57
C TYR A 27 6.02 10.65 -9.26
N SER A 28 6.57 9.74 -8.50
CA SER A 28 7.37 8.61 -8.98
C SER A 28 8.84 8.94 -9.33
N LEU A 29 9.67 7.88 -9.31
CA LEU A 29 11.11 7.96 -9.61
C LEU A 29 11.43 7.58 -11.06
N ASN A 30 10.62 8.04 -12.02
CA ASN A 30 10.96 7.89 -13.44
C ASN A 30 12.15 8.78 -13.80
N ILE A 31 13.27 8.18 -14.24
CA ILE A 31 14.54 8.88 -14.50
C ILE A 31 14.38 10.00 -15.52
N ALA A 32 13.64 9.76 -16.61
CA ALA A 32 13.42 10.76 -17.65
C ALA A 32 12.61 11.96 -17.12
N ALA A 33 11.59 11.70 -16.29
CA ALA A 33 10.83 12.76 -15.63
C ALA A 33 11.71 13.55 -14.64
N ILE A 34 12.55 12.87 -13.86
CA ILE A 34 13.50 13.51 -12.94
C ILE A 34 14.45 14.46 -13.70
N ILE A 35 15.11 13.97 -14.74
CA ILE A 35 16.07 14.78 -15.53
C ILE A 35 15.35 15.96 -16.17
N SER A 36 14.17 15.73 -16.78
CA SER A 36 13.37 16.77 -17.42
C SER A 36 12.96 17.87 -16.43
N THR A 37 12.54 17.49 -15.23
CA THR A 37 12.16 18.41 -14.16
C THR A 37 13.35 19.19 -13.66
N LEU A 38 14.49 18.54 -13.35
CA LEU A 38 15.69 19.19 -12.87
C LEU A 38 16.24 20.22 -13.87
N VAL A 39 16.16 19.93 -15.17
CA VAL A 39 16.60 20.85 -16.22
C VAL A 39 15.60 21.99 -16.43
N ALA A 40 14.29 21.71 -16.39
CA ALA A 40 13.27 22.75 -16.56
C ALA A 40 13.32 23.77 -15.41
N CYS A 41 13.48 23.31 -14.17
CA CYS A 41 13.50 24.16 -12.98
C CYS A 41 14.78 25.01 -12.84
N ARG A 42 15.83 24.75 -13.62
CA ARG A 42 17.09 25.55 -13.55
C ARG A 42 16.87 27.04 -13.84
N LYS A 43 15.94 27.37 -14.73
CA LYS A 43 15.74 28.75 -15.20
C LYS A 43 15.24 29.67 -14.08
N TYR A 44 14.33 29.19 -13.24
CA TYR A 44 13.67 30.01 -12.21
C TYR A 44 14.00 29.53 -10.79
N HIS A 45 14.85 28.53 -10.62
CA HIS A 45 15.18 27.91 -9.33
C HIS A 45 13.94 27.40 -8.58
N ASN A 46 12.96 26.86 -9.33
CA ASN A 46 11.72 26.37 -8.75
C ASN A 46 11.95 25.30 -7.68
N LYS A 47 11.14 25.32 -6.64
CA LYS A 47 11.11 24.23 -5.64
C LYS A 47 10.60 22.94 -6.28
N ILE A 48 11.23 21.83 -5.93
CA ILE A 48 10.84 20.51 -6.40
C ILE A 48 10.49 19.66 -5.19
N CYS A 49 9.25 19.19 -5.12
CA CYS A 49 8.78 18.20 -4.16
C CYS A 49 8.68 16.85 -4.85
N VAL A 50 9.32 15.83 -4.30
CA VAL A 50 9.34 14.48 -4.88
C VAL A 50 8.50 13.55 -4.01
N ILE A 51 7.50 12.91 -4.59
CA ILE A 51 6.69 11.89 -3.90
C ILE A 51 7.21 10.52 -4.30
N ILE A 52 7.71 9.77 -3.33
CA ILE A 52 8.32 8.45 -3.51
C ILE A 52 7.46 7.42 -2.79
N THR A 53 6.69 6.67 -3.55
CA THR A 53 5.83 5.59 -3.02
C THR A 53 6.59 4.29 -2.83
N ASP A 54 7.53 4.01 -3.74
CA ASP A 54 8.31 2.78 -3.77
C ASP A 54 9.74 3.07 -4.25
N LEU A 55 10.70 2.31 -3.75
CA LEU A 55 12.09 2.37 -4.23
C LEU A 55 12.30 1.33 -5.35
N PRO A 56 12.50 1.75 -6.60
CA PRO A 56 12.72 0.83 -7.73
C PRO A 56 13.89 -0.14 -7.53
N LEU A 57 14.80 0.22 -6.64
CA LEU A 57 15.98 -0.54 -6.25
C LEU A 57 15.69 -1.92 -5.67
N HIS A 58 14.55 -2.06 -5.01
CA HIS A 58 14.20 -3.26 -4.25
C HIS A 58 13.12 -4.10 -4.95
N MET A 59 12.62 -3.65 -6.11
CA MET A 59 11.49 -4.31 -6.78
C MET A 59 11.91 -5.41 -7.79
N SER A 60 13.17 -5.49 -8.20
CA SER A 60 13.63 -6.55 -9.11
C SER A 60 15.02 -7.09 -8.72
N THR A 61 15.18 -8.42 -8.73
CA THR A 61 16.39 -9.12 -8.30
C THR A 61 17.18 -9.74 -9.45
N ASN A 62 16.62 -9.87 -10.65
CA ASN A 62 17.25 -10.55 -11.76
C ASN A 62 17.64 -9.57 -12.90
N GLY A 63 18.90 -9.55 -13.32
CA GLY A 63 19.33 -8.74 -14.45
C GLY A 63 20.78 -9.00 -14.90
N SER A 64 21.08 -8.66 -16.17
CA SER A 64 22.43 -8.70 -16.75
C SER A 64 23.35 -7.67 -16.10
N ILE A 65 24.68 -7.77 -16.37
CA ILE A 65 25.69 -6.78 -15.93
C ILE A 65 25.30 -5.36 -16.39
N PHE A 66 24.78 -5.22 -17.60
CA PHE A 66 24.27 -3.95 -18.12
C PHE A 66 23.10 -3.38 -17.26
N TYR A 67 22.22 -4.25 -16.81
CA TYR A 67 21.13 -3.88 -15.88
C TYR A 67 21.68 -3.33 -14.56
N HIS A 68 22.72 -3.95 -13.98
CA HIS A 68 23.32 -3.49 -12.74
C HIS A 68 24.03 -2.12 -12.89
N ILE A 69 24.69 -1.87 -14.02
CA ILE A 69 25.28 -0.56 -14.32
C ILE A 69 24.19 0.51 -14.46
N MET A 70 23.14 0.23 -15.24
CA MET A 70 22.02 1.16 -15.39
C MET A 70 21.31 1.43 -14.06
N LYS A 71 21.17 0.42 -13.22
CA LYS A 71 20.61 0.53 -11.87
C LYS A 71 21.49 1.43 -10.99
N TRP A 72 22.82 1.31 -11.06
CA TRP A 72 23.75 2.16 -10.31
C TRP A 72 23.68 3.63 -10.77
N VAL A 73 23.63 3.92 -12.07
CA VAL A 73 23.46 5.26 -12.63
C VAL A 73 22.10 5.84 -12.19
N ALA A 74 21.04 5.06 -12.32
CA ALA A 74 19.72 5.43 -11.87
C ALA A 74 19.71 5.82 -10.39
N ASN A 75 20.41 5.06 -9.55
CA ASN A 75 20.52 5.34 -8.11
C ASN A 75 21.20 6.66 -7.81
N LYS A 76 22.26 7.02 -8.54
CA LYS A 76 22.92 8.33 -8.38
C LYS A 76 21.98 9.46 -8.75
N ILE A 77 21.22 9.32 -9.82
CA ILE A 77 20.22 10.31 -10.26
C ILE A 77 19.10 10.43 -9.21
N ILE A 78 18.57 9.32 -8.74
CA ILE A 78 17.54 9.25 -7.70
C ILE A 78 18.04 9.92 -6.41
N LYS A 79 19.24 9.58 -5.93
CA LYS A 79 19.85 10.20 -4.74
C LYS A 79 20.05 11.71 -4.92
N SER A 80 20.38 12.18 -6.12
CA SER A 80 20.47 13.62 -6.40
C SER A 80 19.10 14.30 -6.32
N CYS A 81 18.04 13.63 -6.76
CA CYS A 81 16.68 14.13 -6.66
C CYS A 81 16.16 14.12 -5.20
N MET A 82 16.54 13.12 -4.42
CA MET A 82 16.18 12.98 -3.00
C MET A 82 16.80 14.06 -2.08
N ARG A 83 17.75 14.85 -2.58
CA ARG A 83 18.24 16.06 -1.89
C ARG A 83 17.28 17.26 -1.94
N LYS A 84 16.18 17.13 -2.66
CA LYS A 84 15.09 18.09 -2.73
C LYS A 84 14.06 17.79 -1.63
N ILE A 85 12.99 18.52 -1.60
CA ILE A 85 11.87 18.28 -0.70
C ILE A 85 11.29 16.90 -1.04
N THR A 86 11.18 16.00 -0.06
CA THR A 86 10.80 14.61 -0.35
C THR A 86 9.66 14.14 0.55
N CYS A 87 8.66 13.48 -0.05
CA CYS A 87 7.60 12.77 0.64
C CYS A 87 7.77 11.28 0.44
N PHE A 88 7.69 10.50 1.51
CA PHE A 88 7.88 9.05 1.48
C PHE A 88 6.64 8.27 1.86
N GLY A 89 6.52 7.05 1.30
CA GLY A 89 5.52 6.08 1.74
C GLY A 89 5.93 5.29 2.99
N SER A 90 7.19 5.33 3.40
CA SER A 90 7.68 4.64 4.60
C SER A 90 8.83 5.41 5.24
N GLU A 91 8.87 5.44 6.58
CA GLU A 91 9.93 6.08 7.38
C GLU A 91 11.34 5.55 7.03
N TYR A 92 11.46 4.27 6.78
CA TYR A 92 12.72 3.64 6.42
C TYR A 92 13.34 4.17 5.12
N MET A 93 12.59 4.81 4.25
CA MET A 93 13.14 5.46 3.07
C MET A 93 14.07 6.63 3.42
N SER A 94 13.94 7.19 4.63
CA SER A 94 14.83 8.24 5.14
C SER A 94 16.31 7.80 5.20
N GLU A 95 16.59 6.50 5.33
CA GLU A 95 17.96 5.95 5.30
C GLU A 95 18.74 6.30 4.01
N TYR A 96 18.03 6.58 2.93
CA TYR A 96 18.62 6.98 1.64
C TYR A 96 18.88 8.48 1.53
N LEU A 97 18.48 9.26 2.52
CA LEU A 97 18.62 10.71 2.51
C LEU A 97 19.91 11.19 3.18
N PRO A 98 20.39 12.39 2.80
CA PRO A 98 21.38 13.09 3.60
C PRO A 98 20.84 13.40 5.00
N LYS A 99 21.72 13.48 6.02
CA LYS A 99 21.37 13.74 7.43
C LYS A 99 20.48 14.97 7.69
N HIS A 100 20.51 15.94 6.77
CA HIS A 100 19.75 17.21 6.89
C HIS A 100 18.72 17.37 5.77
N ALA A 101 18.20 16.27 5.23
CA ALA A 101 17.18 16.34 4.20
C ALA A 101 15.82 16.76 4.78
N ASN A 102 15.11 17.57 4.03
CA ASN A 102 13.74 17.93 4.36
C ASN A 102 12.79 16.90 3.77
N TYR A 103 12.13 16.13 4.63
CA TYR A 103 11.16 15.11 4.22
C TYR A 103 9.96 15.02 5.15
N VAL A 104 8.92 14.39 4.67
CA VAL A 104 7.75 13.98 5.45
C VAL A 104 7.34 12.57 5.04
N VAL A 105 6.84 11.79 5.98
CA VAL A 105 6.28 10.46 5.72
C VAL A 105 4.78 10.60 5.46
N ILE A 106 4.36 10.13 4.29
CA ILE A 106 2.97 10.08 3.84
C ILE A 106 2.74 8.65 3.33
N GLU A 107 2.28 7.77 4.18
CA GLU A 107 2.07 6.35 3.87
C GLU A 107 1.02 6.17 2.78
N GLY A 108 0.07 7.07 2.73
CA GLY A 108 -1.00 7.15 1.76
C GLY A 108 -1.95 8.30 2.08
N ILE A 109 -2.86 8.55 1.16
CA ILE A 109 -3.93 9.53 1.30
C ILE A 109 -5.24 8.78 1.08
N TYR A 110 -6.06 8.69 2.13
CA TYR A 110 -7.40 8.14 2.00
C TYR A 110 -8.37 9.20 1.51
N SER A 111 -9.05 8.90 0.42
CA SER A 111 -10.17 9.71 -0.09
C SER A 111 -11.43 8.85 0.02
N PRO A 112 -12.40 9.24 0.85
CA PRO A 112 -13.66 8.51 0.96
C PRO A 112 -14.32 8.43 -0.43
N CYS A 113 -14.62 7.22 -0.91
CA CYS A 113 -15.53 7.07 -2.04
C CYS A 113 -16.93 7.52 -1.61
N ASN A 114 -17.71 8.08 -2.52
CA ASN A 114 -19.10 8.55 -2.30
C ASN A 114 -20.10 7.42 -1.95
N LEU A 115 -19.60 6.24 -1.58
CA LEU A 115 -20.46 5.17 -1.06
C LEU A 115 -20.97 5.64 0.30
N VAL A 116 -22.25 5.91 0.33
CA VAL A 116 -23.01 6.27 1.53
C VAL A 116 -22.57 5.36 2.68
N ASN A 117 -22.18 5.98 3.81
CA ASN A 117 -21.82 5.28 5.05
C ASN A 117 -23.07 4.68 5.72
N ILE A 118 -23.78 3.80 5.00
CA ILE A 118 -24.87 3.03 5.59
C ILE A 118 -24.19 1.84 6.31
N PRO A 119 -24.34 1.74 7.63
CA PRO A 119 -23.86 0.56 8.35
C PRO A 119 -24.53 -0.68 7.75
N GLN A 120 -23.70 -1.63 7.35
CA GLN A 120 -24.18 -2.91 6.80
C GLN A 120 -23.97 -3.99 7.87
N PRO A 121 -24.94 -4.88 8.08
CA PRO A 121 -24.77 -5.96 9.04
C PRO A 121 -23.60 -6.86 8.62
N LYS A 122 -22.75 -7.17 9.58
CA LYS A 122 -21.65 -8.12 9.37
C LYS A 122 -22.21 -9.53 9.17
N ILE A 123 -21.65 -10.27 8.24
CA ILE A 123 -21.96 -11.67 8.04
C ILE A 123 -20.97 -12.48 8.85
N ASP A 124 -21.45 -13.08 9.93
CA ASP A 124 -20.59 -13.76 10.88
C ASP A 124 -19.82 -14.90 10.25
N GLY A 125 -18.56 -15.08 10.70
CA GLY A 125 -17.64 -16.07 10.16
C GLY A 125 -17.11 -15.77 8.75
N ARG A 126 -17.50 -14.65 8.11
CA ARG A 126 -17.00 -14.28 6.78
C ARG A 126 -15.65 -13.60 6.85
N ILE A 127 -14.65 -14.22 6.22
CA ILE A 127 -13.31 -13.67 6.02
C ILE A 127 -13.18 -13.18 4.58
N LEU A 128 -12.54 -12.04 4.37
CA LEU A 128 -12.28 -11.52 3.03
C LEU A 128 -10.80 -11.21 2.82
N TYR A 129 -10.31 -11.62 1.67
CA TYR A 129 -9.08 -11.10 1.06
C TYR A 129 -9.40 -10.44 -0.28
N SER A 130 -8.95 -9.21 -0.48
CA SER A 130 -9.04 -8.52 -1.76
C SER A 130 -7.71 -7.89 -2.15
N GLY A 131 -7.10 -8.35 -3.24
CA GLY A 131 -5.79 -7.85 -3.66
C GLY A 131 -5.15 -8.70 -4.74
N THR A 132 -3.88 -8.42 -5.02
CA THR A 132 -3.09 -9.21 -5.98
C THR A 132 -2.84 -10.61 -5.45
N LEU A 133 -3.20 -11.63 -6.24
CA LEU A 133 -3.01 -13.04 -5.89
C LEU A 133 -1.58 -13.47 -6.20
N ALA A 134 -0.62 -13.00 -5.40
CA ALA A 134 0.78 -13.34 -5.55
C ALA A 134 1.29 -14.04 -4.27
N GLU A 135 2.14 -15.06 -4.45
CA GLU A 135 2.71 -15.81 -3.34
C GLU A 135 3.42 -14.90 -2.34
N ARG A 136 4.19 -13.91 -2.83
CA ARG A 136 4.88 -12.89 -2.01
C ARG A 136 3.93 -12.03 -1.16
N TYR A 137 2.64 -12.05 -1.43
CA TYR A 137 1.63 -11.35 -0.64
C TYR A 137 0.87 -12.28 0.31
N GLY A 138 1.34 -13.54 0.44
CA GLY A 138 0.89 -14.48 1.46
C GLY A 138 -0.45 -15.18 1.15
N ILE A 139 -0.99 -15.08 -0.09
CA ILE A 139 -2.28 -15.70 -0.42
C ILE A 139 -2.27 -17.22 -0.22
N LYS A 140 -1.16 -17.91 -0.51
CA LYS A 140 -1.03 -19.34 -0.28
C LYS A 140 -1.07 -19.66 1.22
N ASN A 141 -0.39 -18.85 2.05
CA ASN A 141 -0.39 -19.02 3.50
C ASN A 141 -1.79 -18.85 4.08
N LEU A 142 -2.55 -17.86 3.58
CA LEU A 142 -3.94 -17.67 4.00
C LEU A 142 -4.81 -18.88 3.67
N LEU A 143 -4.70 -19.43 2.47
CA LEU A 143 -5.47 -20.62 2.06
C LEU A 143 -5.11 -21.86 2.90
N LEU A 144 -3.82 -22.06 3.16
CA LEU A 144 -3.35 -23.16 4.00
C LEU A 144 -3.82 -22.98 5.46
N ALA A 145 -3.75 -21.76 6.00
CA ALA A 145 -4.25 -21.46 7.34
C ALA A 145 -5.77 -21.66 7.44
N PHE A 146 -6.52 -21.21 6.44
CA PHE A 146 -7.98 -21.40 6.39
C PHE A 146 -8.36 -22.88 6.36
N ASN A 147 -7.60 -23.70 5.66
CA ASN A 147 -7.82 -25.16 5.61
C ASN A 147 -7.60 -25.87 6.97
N LEU A 148 -6.86 -25.26 7.90
CA LEU A 148 -6.71 -25.77 9.27
C LEU A 148 -7.92 -25.45 10.16
N LEU A 149 -8.75 -24.47 9.79
CA LEU A 149 -9.92 -24.06 10.55
C LEU A 149 -11.02 -25.10 10.41
N LYS A 150 -11.49 -25.62 11.55
CA LYS A 150 -12.49 -26.69 11.60
C LYS A 150 -13.94 -26.21 11.63
N ASN A 151 -14.16 -24.92 11.92
CA ASN A 151 -15.50 -24.37 12.03
C ASN A 151 -16.13 -24.26 10.63
N GLU A 152 -17.18 -25.05 10.38
CA GLU A 152 -17.89 -25.09 9.09
C GLU A 152 -18.69 -23.81 8.79
N ASN A 153 -18.94 -22.95 9.80
CA ASN A 153 -19.60 -21.66 9.61
C ASN A 153 -18.66 -20.57 9.10
N TYR A 154 -17.34 -20.83 9.07
CA TYR A 154 -16.41 -19.89 8.48
C TYR A 154 -16.42 -19.97 6.97
N SER A 155 -16.32 -18.83 6.30
CA SER A 155 -16.21 -18.73 4.85
C SER A 155 -15.09 -17.75 4.48
N LEU A 156 -14.36 -18.05 3.40
CA LEU A 156 -13.30 -17.21 2.88
C LEU A 156 -13.64 -16.74 1.47
N ILE A 157 -13.84 -15.44 1.31
CA ILE A 157 -14.02 -14.80 0.01
C ILE A 157 -12.68 -14.24 -0.46
N ILE A 158 -12.32 -14.53 -1.71
CA ILE A 158 -11.09 -14.06 -2.34
C ILE A 158 -11.43 -13.29 -3.61
N CYS A 159 -10.96 -12.03 -3.70
CA CYS A 159 -11.10 -11.18 -4.87
C CYS A 159 -9.72 -10.74 -5.37
N GLY A 160 -9.52 -10.78 -6.69
CA GLY A 160 -8.31 -10.31 -7.33
C GLY A 160 -7.79 -11.22 -8.43
N ARG A 161 -6.60 -10.88 -8.95
CA ARG A 161 -5.87 -11.66 -9.97
C ARG A 161 -4.38 -11.70 -9.63
N GLY A 162 -3.66 -12.66 -10.18
CA GLY A 162 -2.21 -12.77 -10.02
C GLY A 162 -1.68 -14.14 -10.42
N ASP A 163 -0.39 -14.36 -10.16
CA ASP A 163 0.31 -15.60 -10.48
C ASP A 163 -0.18 -16.82 -9.70
N SER A 164 -0.82 -16.63 -8.57
CA SER A 164 -1.39 -17.70 -7.73
C SER A 164 -2.88 -17.98 -8.03
N GLU A 165 -3.46 -17.42 -9.09
CA GLU A 165 -4.89 -17.55 -9.40
C GLU A 165 -5.33 -19.02 -9.55
N GLU A 166 -4.56 -19.84 -10.26
CA GLU A 166 -4.87 -21.26 -10.45
C GLU A 166 -4.82 -22.03 -9.14
N TYR A 167 -3.89 -21.68 -8.24
CA TYR A 167 -3.84 -22.28 -6.92
C TYR A 167 -5.10 -21.94 -6.09
N VAL A 168 -5.55 -20.68 -6.15
CA VAL A 168 -6.78 -20.24 -5.47
C VAL A 168 -8.00 -21.00 -5.99
N LYS A 169 -8.16 -21.12 -7.31
CA LYS A 169 -9.25 -21.88 -7.93
C LYS A 169 -9.26 -23.35 -7.49
N ASN A 170 -8.09 -23.98 -7.47
CA ASN A 170 -7.94 -25.35 -7.04
C ASN A 170 -8.34 -25.53 -5.55
N MET A 171 -7.97 -24.60 -4.68
CA MET A 171 -8.39 -24.65 -3.27
C MET A 171 -9.91 -24.44 -3.12
N ALA A 172 -10.50 -23.55 -3.89
CA ALA A 172 -11.95 -23.32 -3.88
C ALA A 172 -12.77 -24.53 -4.38
N THR A 173 -12.21 -25.37 -5.25
CA THR A 173 -12.88 -26.62 -5.64
C THR A 173 -12.80 -27.72 -4.56
N LYS A 174 -11.80 -27.67 -3.68
CA LYS A 174 -11.58 -28.67 -2.62
C LYS A 174 -12.31 -28.35 -1.32
N ASP A 175 -12.53 -27.07 -1.03
CA ASP A 175 -13.20 -26.61 0.18
C ASP A 175 -14.35 -25.64 -0.20
N ARG A 176 -15.60 -26.11 -0.01
CA ARG A 176 -16.83 -25.33 -0.32
C ARG A 176 -16.94 -24.01 0.46
N ARG A 177 -16.19 -23.84 1.53
CA ARG A 177 -16.15 -22.62 2.35
C ARG A 177 -15.33 -21.50 1.68
N ILE A 178 -14.53 -21.85 0.64
CA ILE A 178 -13.70 -20.89 -0.10
C ILE A 178 -14.42 -20.47 -1.37
N GLN A 179 -14.65 -19.18 -1.54
CA GLN A 179 -15.27 -18.60 -2.71
C GLN A 179 -14.30 -17.65 -3.42
N TYR A 180 -13.95 -17.96 -4.66
CA TYR A 180 -13.15 -17.11 -5.52
C TYR A 180 -14.03 -16.35 -6.50
N LEU A 181 -14.01 -15.00 -6.44
CA LEU A 181 -14.84 -14.12 -7.27
C LEU A 181 -14.09 -13.51 -8.45
N GLY A 182 -12.77 -13.76 -8.57
CA GLY A 182 -11.98 -13.12 -9.61
C GLY A 182 -11.81 -11.61 -9.37
N SER A 183 -11.66 -10.87 -10.46
CA SER A 183 -11.63 -9.40 -10.42
C SER A 183 -13.04 -8.87 -10.58
N ILE A 184 -13.54 -8.22 -9.56
CA ILE A 184 -14.87 -7.58 -9.52
C ILE A 184 -14.73 -6.07 -9.42
N PRO A 185 -15.80 -5.29 -9.70
CA PRO A 185 -15.81 -3.84 -9.55
C PRO A 185 -15.39 -3.39 -8.15
N HIS A 186 -14.70 -2.25 -8.07
CA HIS A 186 -14.19 -1.75 -6.80
C HIS A 186 -15.30 -1.50 -5.75
N ASP A 187 -16.44 -0.99 -6.19
CA ASP A 187 -17.58 -0.73 -5.31
C ASP A 187 -18.13 -2.02 -4.68
N GLU A 188 -18.14 -3.13 -5.42
CA GLU A 188 -18.52 -4.44 -4.89
C GLU A 188 -17.49 -4.95 -3.87
N ILE A 189 -16.18 -4.71 -4.13
CA ILE A 189 -15.12 -5.03 -3.15
C ILE A 189 -15.36 -4.27 -1.84
N LEU A 190 -15.67 -2.98 -1.91
CA LEU A 190 -15.94 -2.16 -0.73
C LEU A 190 -17.18 -2.64 0.04
N GLN A 191 -18.22 -3.12 -0.65
CA GLN A 191 -19.40 -3.72 0.00
C GLN A 191 -19.02 -5.03 0.71
N LEU A 192 -18.26 -5.91 0.06
CA LEU A 192 -17.76 -7.15 0.69
C LEU A 192 -16.89 -6.85 1.91
N GLN A 193 -16.01 -5.84 1.86
CA GLN A 193 -15.22 -5.41 3.01
C GLN A 193 -16.10 -4.99 4.18
N ARG A 194 -17.15 -4.22 3.94
CA ARG A 194 -18.04 -3.73 4.99
C ARG A 194 -18.89 -4.83 5.62
N THR A 195 -19.24 -5.87 4.87
CA THR A 195 -20.08 -6.98 5.35
C THR A 195 -19.28 -8.16 5.89
N ALA A 196 -17.97 -8.21 5.72
CA ALA A 196 -17.12 -9.24 6.29
C ALA A 196 -17.00 -9.12 7.81
N SER A 197 -16.78 -10.24 8.48
CA SER A 197 -16.45 -10.29 9.90
C SER A 197 -14.98 -10.01 10.17
N LEU A 198 -14.11 -10.33 9.19
CA LEU A 198 -12.66 -10.14 9.31
C LEU A 198 -12.05 -9.91 7.92
N LEU A 199 -11.20 -8.90 7.80
CA LEU A 199 -10.34 -8.69 6.64
C LEU A 199 -8.94 -9.19 6.97
N VAL A 200 -8.32 -9.95 6.08
CA VAL A 200 -6.97 -10.48 6.31
C VAL A 200 -6.01 -9.97 5.25
N ASN A 201 -4.91 -9.35 5.69
CA ASN A 201 -3.77 -9.04 4.84
C ASN A 201 -2.61 -9.99 5.21
N PRO A 202 -2.45 -11.12 4.51
CA PRO A 202 -1.53 -12.19 4.90
C PRO A 202 -0.09 -11.95 4.43
N ARG A 203 0.26 -10.71 4.02
CA ARG A 203 1.61 -10.37 3.57
C ARG A 203 2.59 -10.47 4.73
N THR A 204 3.53 -11.42 4.64
CA THR A 204 4.58 -11.62 5.62
C THR A 204 5.68 -10.54 5.54
N PRO A 205 6.46 -10.30 6.61
CA PRO A 205 7.57 -9.36 6.61
C PRO A 205 8.78 -9.80 5.77
N GLU A 206 8.66 -10.91 5.04
CA GLU A 206 9.71 -11.42 4.17
C GLU A 206 10.04 -10.47 3.01
N GLY A 207 11.34 -10.33 2.73
CA GLY A 207 11.85 -9.50 1.65
C GLY A 207 12.03 -8.04 2.03
N ILE A 208 13.14 -7.47 1.56
CA ILE A 208 13.56 -6.10 1.88
C ILE A 208 12.54 -5.03 1.44
N TYR A 209 11.71 -5.33 0.46
CA TYR A 209 10.68 -4.41 -0.05
C TYR A 209 9.59 -4.10 0.99
N THR A 210 9.36 -5.01 1.97
CA THR A 210 8.38 -4.80 3.04
C THR A 210 8.78 -3.66 3.97
N LYS A 211 10.07 -3.36 4.06
CA LYS A 211 10.62 -2.25 4.82
C LYS A 211 10.35 -0.89 4.15
N TYR A 212 10.37 -0.85 2.82
CA TYR A 212 10.32 0.40 2.05
C TYR A 212 8.99 0.66 1.34
N SER A 213 7.97 -0.11 1.64
CA SER A 213 6.65 0.11 1.06
C SER A 213 5.54 -0.05 2.10
N PHE A 214 4.55 0.84 2.03
CA PHE A 214 3.33 0.71 2.80
C PHE A 214 2.28 -0.04 1.96
N PRO A 215 1.66 -1.12 2.47
CA PRO A 215 0.62 -1.84 1.73
C PRO A 215 -0.66 -0.99 1.66
N SER A 216 -0.99 -0.44 0.51
CA SER A 216 -2.17 0.42 0.33
C SER A 216 -3.49 -0.22 0.79
N LYS A 217 -3.61 -1.54 0.68
CA LYS A 217 -4.77 -2.29 1.18
C LYS A 217 -4.96 -2.22 2.68
N THR A 218 -3.89 -2.03 3.45
CA THR A 218 -4.01 -1.82 4.91
C THR A 218 -4.88 -0.61 5.22
N MET A 219 -4.63 0.52 4.53
CA MET A 219 -5.41 1.74 4.73
C MET A 219 -6.88 1.56 4.30
N GLU A 220 -7.12 0.92 3.16
CA GLU A 220 -8.46 0.64 2.66
C GLU A 220 -9.24 -0.28 3.61
N TYR A 221 -8.58 -1.33 4.13
CA TYR A 221 -9.18 -2.26 5.08
C TYR A 221 -9.57 -1.56 6.38
N LEU A 222 -8.66 -0.82 6.99
CA LEU A 222 -8.94 -0.08 8.22
C LEU A 222 -10.06 0.95 8.02
N ALA A 223 -10.09 1.62 6.85
CA ALA A 223 -11.13 2.59 6.52
C ALA A 223 -12.52 1.97 6.30
N SER A 224 -12.60 0.65 6.08
CA SER A 224 -13.89 -0.04 5.88
C SER A 224 -14.74 -0.16 7.15
N GLY A 225 -14.14 0.03 8.33
CA GLY A 225 -14.79 -0.22 9.63
C GLY A 225 -14.93 -1.70 9.97
N THR A 226 -14.23 -2.58 9.24
CA THR A 226 -14.20 -4.02 9.50
C THR A 226 -12.90 -4.38 10.21
N PRO A 227 -12.97 -5.23 11.25
CA PRO A 227 -11.77 -5.75 11.91
C PRO A 227 -10.78 -6.30 10.90
N THR A 228 -9.52 -5.94 11.07
CA THR A 228 -8.46 -6.32 10.14
C THR A 228 -7.35 -7.06 10.86
N LEU A 229 -6.91 -8.18 10.29
CA LEU A 229 -5.75 -8.94 10.73
C LEU A 229 -4.62 -8.80 9.72
N LEU A 230 -3.42 -8.47 10.20
CA LEU A 230 -2.23 -8.36 9.35
C LEU A 230 -0.95 -8.76 10.09
N TYR A 231 0.09 -9.10 9.36
CA TYR A 231 1.42 -9.27 9.93
C TYR A 231 2.05 -7.91 10.23
N GLU A 232 2.88 -7.86 11.28
CA GLU A 232 3.69 -6.68 11.57
C GLU A 232 4.79 -6.52 10.51
N LEU A 233 4.60 -5.54 9.62
CA LEU A 233 5.56 -5.21 8.58
C LEU A 233 6.39 -4.00 8.97
N PRO A 234 7.71 -3.99 8.74
CA PRO A 234 8.55 -2.84 9.03
C PRO A 234 8.06 -1.54 8.37
N GLY A 235 7.49 -1.62 7.16
CA GLY A 235 7.00 -0.45 6.41
C GLY A 235 5.67 0.13 6.90
N ILE A 236 5.02 -0.50 7.89
CA ILE A 236 3.79 0.01 8.51
C ILE A 236 4.16 0.73 9.81
N PRO A 237 3.80 2.01 10.00
CA PRO A 237 4.03 2.71 11.26
C PRO A 237 3.36 2.01 12.44
N LYS A 238 4.03 2.00 13.60
CA LYS A 238 3.57 1.29 14.79
C LYS A 238 2.17 1.73 15.26
N GLU A 239 1.80 2.98 15.02
CA GLU A 239 0.49 3.50 15.39
C GLU A 239 -0.68 2.72 14.79
N TYR A 240 -0.52 2.12 13.60
CA TYR A 240 -1.56 1.34 12.92
C TYR A 240 -1.96 0.08 13.69
N TYR A 241 -1.01 -0.52 14.44
CA TYR A 241 -1.25 -1.76 15.18
C TYR A 241 -2.14 -1.59 16.41
N HIS A 242 -2.44 -0.36 16.82
CA HIS A 242 -3.45 -0.07 17.84
C HIS A 242 -4.89 -0.21 17.30
N TYR A 243 -5.05 -0.31 15.99
CA TYR A 243 -6.33 -0.31 15.29
C TYR A 243 -6.59 -1.59 14.49
N CYS A 244 -5.79 -2.63 14.67
CA CYS A 244 -5.96 -3.92 14.01
C CYS A 244 -5.47 -5.06 14.90
N TYR A 245 -5.82 -6.27 14.54
CA TYR A 245 -5.17 -7.45 15.07
C TYR A 245 -3.85 -7.66 14.32
N SER A 246 -2.78 -7.94 15.04
CA SER A 246 -1.48 -8.17 14.43
C SER A 246 -0.86 -9.51 14.82
N LEU A 247 0.05 -9.98 13.98
CA LEU A 247 0.72 -11.27 14.11
C LEU A 247 2.20 -11.12 13.72
N ASN A 248 3.09 -11.64 14.57
CA ASN A 248 4.54 -11.68 14.32
C ASN A 248 5.02 -13.07 13.88
N ASP A 249 4.39 -14.12 14.40
CA ASP A 249 4.69 -15.50 13.98
C ASP A 249 4.16 -15.74 12.56
N GLN A 250 5.07 -16.12 11.65
CA GLN A 250 4.76 -16.33 10.24
C GLN A 250 4.31 -17.75 9.91
N SER A 251 4.16 -18.62 10.92
CA SER A 251 3.67 -19.98 10.70
C SER A 251 2.21 -19.97 10.25
N ILE A 252 1.87 -20.95 9.42
CA ILE A 252 0.49 -21.18 8.95
C ILE A 252 -0.44 -21.46 10.12
N THR A 253 0.05 -22.20 11.12
CA THR A 253 -0.70 -22.55 12.32
C THR A 253 -1.03 -21.29 13.14
N ALA A 254 -0.05 -20.41 13.37
CA ALA A 254 -0.29 -19.17 14.11
C ALA A 254 -1.29 -18.24 13.39
N LEU A 255 -1.27 -18.19 12.05
CA LEU A 255 -2.27 -17.45 11.29
C LEU A 255 -3.67 -18.05 11.47
N ALA A 256 -3.79 -19.38 11.42
CA ALA A 256 -5.07 -20.07 11.62
C ALA A 256 -5.61 -19.83 13.05
N GLU A 257 -4.78 -20.03 14.07
CA GLU A 257 -5.12 -19.78 15.48
C GLU A 257 -5.57 -18.34 15.70
N LYS A 258 -4.86 -17.38 15.13
CA LYS A 258 -5.22 -15.96 15.27
C LYS A 258 -6.52 -15.60 14.57
N VAL A 259 -6.81 -16.18 13.40
CA VAL A 259 -8.10 -16.02 12.73
C VAL A 259 -9.22 -16.61 13.60
N ASP A 260 -9.04 -17.81 14.16
CA ASP A 260 -10.04 -18.45 15.02
C ASP A 260 -10.26 -17.67 16.33
N GLU A 261 -9.17 -17.21 16.97
CA GLU A 261 -9.20 -16.35 18.15
C GLU A 261 -10.07 -15.12 17.89
N VAL A 262 -9.78 -14.38 16.79
CA VAL A 262 -10.50 -13.14 16.46
C VAL A 262 -11.96 -13.42 16.13
N LEU A 263 -12.28 -14.46 15.37
CA LEU A 263 -13.66 -14.81 15.02
C LEU A 263 -14.46 -15.36 16.20
N SER A 264 -13.80 -15.87 17.24
CA SER A 264 -14.42 -16.32 18.49
C SER A 264 -14.81 -15.18 19.44
N LEU A 265 -14.27 -13.98 19.23
CA LEU A 265 -14.69 -12.79 19.97
C LEU A 265 -16.13 -12.43 19.61
N SER A 266 -16.81 -11.71 20.51
CA SER A 266 -18.14 -11.18 20.21
C SER A 266 -18.14 -10.24 19.01
N ILE A 267 -19.24 -10.19 18.27
CA ILE A 267 -19.41 -9.26 17.13
C ILE A 267 -19.17 -7.81 17.59
N GLU A 268 -19.64 -7.47 18.79
CA GLU A 268 -19.49 -6.14 19.36
C GLU A 268 -18.03 -5.77 19.58
N GLU A 269 -17.21 -6.64 20.19
CA GLU A 269 -15.79 -6.40 20.43
C GLU A 269 -15.02 -6.21 19.11
N ARG A 270 -15.28 -7.08 18.13
CA ARG A 270 -14.66 -6.98 16.80
C ARG A 270 -15.03 -5.69 16.09
N THR A 271 -16.34 -5.34 16.09
CA THR A 271 -16.85 -4.15 15.41
C THR A 271 -16.28 -2.87 16.04
N LYS A 272 -16.19 -2.81 17.37
CA LYS A 272 -15.62 -1.66 18.09
C LYS A 272 -14.16 -1.37 17.66
N LEU A 273 -13.34 -2.41 17.42
CA LEU A 273 -11.99 -2.20 16.91
C LEU A 273 -12.02 -1.69 15.46
N GLY A 274 -12.88 -2.25 14.61
CA GLY A 274 -13.06 -1.81 13.23
C GLY A 274 -13.51 -0.34 13.12
N GLU A 275 -14.45 0.09 13.95
CA GLU A 275 -14.92 1.48 14.01
C GLU A 275 -13.79 2.43 14.45
N LYS A 276 -13.01 2.07 15.46
CA LYS A 276 -11.83 2.84 15.86
C LYS A 276 -10.80 2.95 14.74
N ALA A 277 -10.59 1.88 13.98
CA ALA A 277 -9.71 1.87 12.82
C ALA A 277 -10.20 2.83 11.73
N GLN A 278 -11.49 2.79 11.42
CA GLN A 278 -12.12 3.68 10.46
C GLN A 278 -11.95 5.15 10.87
N GLN A 279 -12.25 5.48 12.12
CA GLN A 279 -12.12 6.83 12.64
C GLN A 279 -10.68 7.33 12.56
N PHE A 280 -9.70 6.49 12.95
CA PHE A 280 -8.28 6.80 12.82
C PHE A 280 -7.90 7.18 11.37
N ILE A 281 -8.32 6.39 10.39
CA ILE A 281 -8.02 6.70 8.98
C ILE A 281 -8.70 7.98 8.51
N LEU A 282 -10.00 8.14 8.83
CA LEU A 282 -10.77 9.31 8.44
C LEU A 282 -10.23 10.60 9.05
N ASP A 283 -9.79 10.57 10.30
CA ASP A 283 -9.30 11.75 11.00
C ASP A 283 -7.85 12.10 10.68
N THR A 284 -6.99 11.10 10.45
CA THR A 284 -5.54 11.34 10.40
C THR A 284 -4.91 11.12 9.03
N LYS A 285 -5.54 10.34 8.15
CA LYS A 285 -4.98 9.95 6.83
C LYS A 285 -5.79 10.48 5.64
N ASN A 286 -6.71 11.42 5.90
CA ASN A 286 -7.49 12.07 4.85
C ASN A 286 -6.65 13.07 4.03
N ALA A 287 -7.18 13.46 2.86
CA ALA A 287 -6.48 14.33 1.93
C ALA A 287 -6.10 15.70 2.55
N THR A 288 -6.97 16.30 3.37
CA THR A 288 -6.70 17.61 3.99
C THR A 288 -5.49 17.54 4.91
N ILE A 289 -5.46 16.57 5.83
CA ILE A 289 -4.36 16.42 6.79
C ILE A 289 -3.05 16.08 6.08
N GLN A 290 -3.07 15.11 5.17
CA GLN A 290 -1.85 14.65 4.51
C GLN A 290 -1.29 15.70 3.55
N CYS A 291 -2.15 16.39 2.78
CA CYS A 291 -1.70 17.49 1.93
C CYS A 291 -1.19 18.69 2.73
N THR A 292 -1.76 18.97 3.90
CA THR A 292 -1.26 20.02 4.79
C THR A 292 0.18 19.75 5.23
N LYS A 293 0.52 18.49 5.60
CA LYS A 293 1.90 18.11 5.94
C LYS A 293 2.87 18.37 4.78
N ILE A 294 2.46 18.08 3.55
CA ILE A 294 3.27 18.33 2.34
C ILE A 294 3.44 19.84 2.12
N LEU A 295 2.37 20.62 2.24
CA LEU A 295 2.41 22.07 2.07
C LEU A 295 3.28 22.75 3.12
N GLU A 296 3.21 22.32 4.38
CA GLU A 296 4.07 22.84 5.45
C GLU A 296 5.55 22.54 5.17
N LEU A 297 5.87 21.33 4.70
CA LEU A 297 7.22 20.97 4.30
C LEU A 297 7.73 21.89 3.19
N ILE A 298 6.90 22.15 2.16
CA ILE A 298 7.25 23.04 1.05
C ILE A 298 7.47 24.48 1.52
N LYS A 299 6.68 24.96 2.51
CA LYS A 299 6.81 26.32 3.05
C LYS A 299 8.09 26.52 3.88
N ARG A 300 8.50 25.49 4.65
CA ARG A 300 9.71 25.54 5.49
C ARG A 300 11.02 25.48 4.70
N THR A 301 10.98 25.10 3.45
CA THR A 301 12.13 24.95 2.54
C THR A 301 12.22 26.09 1.53
#